data_bf45f789c74987fc4407faf447279e7a
#
_entry.id   bf45f789c74987fc4407faf447279e7a
#
_cell.length_a   1.000
_cell.length_b   1.000
_cell.length_c   1.000
_cell.angle_alpha   90.00
_cell.angle_beta   90.00
_cell.angle_gamma   90.00
#
_symmetry.space_group_name_H-M   'P 1'
#
loop_
_entity.id
_entity.type
_entity.pdbx_description
1 polymer ?
#
loop_
_entity_poly.entity_id
_entity_poly.type
_entity_poly.pdbx_seq_one_letter_code
_entity_poly.pdbx_strand_id
1 'polypeptide(L)'
;MRKGFKWIIAFAGAIVIVLLLRGFAFTSCLIPSSGMENSLFQGERILVNKWSYGLRVPYMSLFSYHRWNPRRIDKDDIVVFNNPAAIKEPVIDRREIYISRCIGVPGDTLLIDSLFNVVDRNTQLGPDRKQLYTYPQTKEQQLDSLLSILSIGSNELMGQHEGKNVRSFSRYEYYLLEQAMNGKSWIQPLSQSRQEETKPLIIPGKGKAVRVYPWNRTL
;
A
#
# COMPACT_ATOMS: atom_id res chain seq x y z
N MET A 1 -35.24 24.88 34.99
CA MET A 1 -33.83 25.14 34.66
C MET A 1 -32.88 23.95 34.89
N ARG A 2 -33.00 23.14 35.96
CA ARG A 2 -32.08 22.03 36.24
C ARG A 2 -32.13 20.84 35.23
N LYS A 3 -33.24 20.53 34.56
CA LYS A 3 -33.33 19.42 33.60
C LYS A 3 -32.59 19.73 32.29
N GLY A 4 -32.76 20.93 31.73
CA GLY A 4 -32.07 21.33 30.51
C GLY A 4 -30.53 21.34 30.64
N PHE A 5 -30.03 21.78 31.80
CA PHE A 5 -28.58 21.80 32.07
C PHE A 5 -27.95 20.40 32.10
N LYS A 6 -28.68 19.40 32.61
CA LYS A 6 -28.21 17.96 32.58
C LYS A 6 -28.09 17.45 31.16
N TRP A 7 -28.99 17.80 30.25
CA TRP A 7 -28.92 17.43 28.86
C TRP A 7 -27.72 18.07 28.11
N ILE A 8 -27.41 19.33 28.42
CA ILE A 8 -26.25 20.02 27.87
C ILE A 8 -24.95 19.35 28.30
N ILE A 9 -24.83 19.00 29.59
CA ILE A 9 -23.65 18.30 30.11
C ILE A 9 -23.51 16.88 29.47
N ALA A 10 -24.63 16.15 29.35
CA ALA A 10 -24.62 14.84 28.72
C ALA A 10 -24.19 14.90 27.26
N PHE A 11 -24.69 15.88 26.51
CA PHE A 11 -24.33 16.11 25.11
C PHE A 11 -22.87 16.53 24.98
N ALA A 12 -22.39 17.46 25.80
CA ALA A 12 -21.00 17.87 25.84
C ALA A 12 -20.07 16.66 26.16
N GLY A 13 -20.44 15.86 27.15
CA GLY A 13 -19.72 14.63 27.49
C GLY A 13 -19.66 13.61 26.36
N ALA A 14 -20.76 13.40 25.65
CA ALA A 14 -20.81 12.53 24.48
C ALA A 14 -19.87 13.03 23.37
N ILE A 15 -19.84 14.34 23.08
CA ILE A 15 -18.91 14.92 22.09
C ILE A 15 -17.46 14.67 22.50
N VAL A 16 -17.11 14.90 23.77
CA VAL A 16 -15.75 14.67 24.27
C VAL A 16 -15.36 13.19 24.11
N ILE A 17 -16.23 12.27 24.45
CA ILE A 17 -15.98 10.83 24.29
C ILE A 17 -15.74 10.48 22.82
N VAL A 18 -16.58 10.98 21.90
CA VAL A 18 -16.41 10.75 20.46
C VAL A 18 -15.08 11.31 19.95
N LEU A 19 -14.70 12.52 20.38
CA LEU A 19 -13.42 13.13 20.01
C LEU A 19 -12.23 12.32 20.54
N LEU A 20 -12.30 11.80 21.75
CA LEU A 20 -11.27 10.93 22.33
C LEU A 20 -11.17 9.61 21.56
N LEU A 21 -12.30 8.96 21.28
CA LEU A 21 -12.32 7.72 20.51
C LEU A 21 -11.73 7.92 19.11
N ARG A 22 -12.13 8.99 18.41
CA ARG A 22 -11.60 9.33 17.08
C ARG A 22 -10.11 9.71 17.12
N GLY A 23 -9.67 10.41 18.16
CA GLY A 23 -8.28 10.82 18.32
C GLY A 23 -7.35 9.64 18.59
N PHE A 24 -7.74 8.76 19.51
CA PHE A 24 -6.86 7.74 20.08
C PHE A 24 -7.17 6.32 19.64
N ALA A 25 -8.44 5.99 19.37
CA ALA A 25 -8.85 4.61 19.17
C ALA A 25 -8.90 4.22 17.68
N PHE A 26 -9.76 4.84 16.93
CA PHE A 26 -10.05 4.47 15.56
C PHE A 26 -10.09 5.68 14.65
N THR A 27 -9.76 5.46 13.39
CA THR A 27 -10.02 6.42 12.32
C THR A 27 -10.60 5.70 11.12
N SER A 28 -11.58 6.33 10.46
CA SER A 28 -12.12 5.82 9.20
C SER A 28 -11.34 6.44 8.05
N CYS A 29 -10.83 5.59 7.17
CA CYS A 29 -10.13 5.99 5.95
C CYS A 29 -10.87 5.46 4.73
N LEU A 30 -10.91 6.25 3.67
CA LEU A 30 -11.32 5.82 2.34
C LEU A 30 -10.10 5.29 1.61
N ILE A 31 -10.22 4.18 0.88
CA ILE A 31 -9.15 3.62 0.06
C ILE A 31 -9.02 4.46 -1.22
N PRO A 32 -7.90 5.19 -1.41
CA PRO A 32 -7.80 6.16 -2.51
C PRO A 32 -7.43 5.55 -3.85
N SER A 33 -6.85 4.35 -3.87
CA SER A 33 -6.26 3.77 -5.07
C SER A 33 -6.42 2.26 -5.12
N SER A 34 -6.25 1.69 -6.31
CA SER A 34 -6.32 0.25 -6.58
C SER A 34 -5.06 -0.54 -6.16
N GLY A 35 -4.08 0.09 -5.53
CA GLY A 35 -2.80 -0.55 -5.19
C GLY A 35 -2.90 -1.74 -4.23
N MET A 36 -4.02 -1.89 -3.52
CA MET A 36 -4.30 -2.97 -2.57
C MET A 36 -5.49 -3.84 -3.01
N GLU A 37 -5.94 -3.74 -4.27
CA GLU A 37 -7.02 -4.59 -4.80
C GLU A 37 -6.72 -6.07 -4.61
N ASN A 38 -7.80 -6.85 -4.41
CA ASN A 38 -7.88 -8.22 -3.89
C ASN A 38 -7.70 -8.36 -2.37
N SER A 39 -7.23 -7.32 -1.67
CA SER A 39 -7.28 -7.23 -0.21
C SER A 39 -8.19 -6.09 0.24
N LEU A 40 -8.09 -4.94 -0.42
CA LEU A 40 -8.88 -3.74 -0.15
C LEU A 40 -9.20 -3.07 -1.48
N PHE A 41 -10.47 -2.80 -1.74
CA PHE A 41 -10.89 -2.23 -3.02
C PHE A 41 -10.97 -0.70 -2.96
N GLN A 42 -10.68 -0.06 -4.08
CA GLN A 42 -10.79 1.39 -4.21
C GLN A 42 -12.24 1.84 -3.90
N GLY A 43 -12.38 2.89 -3.12
CA GLY A 43 -13.68 3.42 -2.69
C GLY A 43 -14.26 2.78 -1.44
N GLU A 44 -13.68 1.68 -0.94
CA GLU A 44 -14.10 1.10 0.33
C GLU A 44 -13.70 1.97 1.52
N ARG A 45 -14.48 1.87 2.58
CA ARG A 45 -14.21 2.53 3.84
C ARG A 45 -13.74 1.53 4.87
N ILE A 46 -12.54 1.74 5.38
CA ILE A 46 -11.94 0.90 6.43
C ILE A 46 -11.90 1.61 7.77
N LEU A 47 -11.91 0.84 8.83
CA LEU A 47 -11.70 1.31 10.20
C LEU A 47 -10.27 0.92 10.65
N VAL A 48 -9.43 1.93 10.80
CA VAL A 48 -8.03 1.76 11.19
C VAL A 48 -7.90 1.78 12.70
N ASN A 49 -7.34 0.71 13.25
CA ASN A 49 -7.00 0.63 14.68
C ASN A 49 -5.67 1.37 14.93
N LYS A 50 -5.72 2.39 15.79
CA LYS A 50 -4.56 3.21 16.11
C LYS A 50 -3.64 2.63 17.21
N TRP A 51 -4.05 1.56 17.85
CA TRP A 51 -3.29 0.98 18.99
C TRP A 51 -2.39 -0.16 18.58
N SER A 52 -2.60 -0.75 17.41
CA SER A 52 -1.90 -1.96 16.98
C SER A 52 -0.38 -1.81 17.08
N TYR A 53 0.14 -0.64 16.74
CA TYR A 53 1.58 -0.35 16.76
C TYR A 53 1.98 0.68 17.82
N GLY A 54 1.20 0.76 18.90
CA GLY A 54 1.38 1.72 19.97
C GLY A 54 0.61 3.02 19.77
N LEU A 55 0.12 3.56 20.88
CA LEU A 55 -0.73 4.74 20.88
C LEU A 55 0.08 6.00 20.54
N ARG A 56 -0.27 6.67 19.46
CA ARG A 56 0.34 7.93 19.02
C ARG A 56 -0.45 9.12 19.56
N VAL A 57 0.26 10.16 20.03
CA VAL A 57 -0.36 11.45 20.34
C VAL A 57 -0.99 12.01 19.07
N PRO A 58 -2.31 12.32 19.07
CA PRO A 58 -2.97 12.94 17.92
C PRO A 58 -2.58 14.41 17.82
N TYR A 59 -2.91 15.02 16.67
CA TYR A 59 -2.72 16.46 16.43
C TYR A 59 -1.25 16.92 16.52
N MET A 60 -0.37 16.29 15.71
CA MET A 60 1.06 16.60 15.68
C MET A 60 1.37 18.04 15.21
N SER A 61 0.38 18.76 14.72
CA SER A 61 0.49 20.21 14.49
C SER A 61 0.56 21.03 15.76
N LEU A 62 0.08 20.48 16.89
CA LEU A 62 0.02 21.15 18.20
C LEU A 62 0.98 20.51 19.21
N PHE A 63 1.23 19.22 19.09
CA PHE A 63 2.03 18.44 20.03
C PHE A 63 3.22 17.79 19.33
N SER A 64 4.32 17.61 20.07
CA SER A 64 5.48 16.85 19.59
C SER A 64 5.13 15.38 19.38
N TYR A 65 5.81 14.73 18.41
CA TYR A 65 5.63 13.32 18.18
C TYR A 65 5.99 12.50 19.42
N HIS A 66 5.02 11.76 19.93
CA HIS A 66 5.23 10.77 20.98
C HIS A 66 4.36 9.55 20.73
N ARG A 67 4.92 8.35 21.00
CA ARG A 67 4.22 7.07 20.87
C ARG A 67 4.48 6.23 22.10
N TRP A 68 3.39 5.81 22.77
CA TRP A 68 3.47 4.92 23.92
C TRP A 68 3.42 3.47 23.46
N ASN A 69 4.22 2.61 24.11
CA ASN A 69 4.29 1.18 23.87
C ASN A 69 4.41 0.83 22.35
N PRO A 70 5.48 1.27 21.67
CA PRO A 70 5.65 1.00 20.27
C PRO A 70 5.84 -0.50 20.04
N ARG A 71 5.03 -1.08 19.14
CA ARG A 71 5.15 -2.47 18.69
C ARG A 71 5.81 -2.51 17.31
N ARG A 72 6.42 -3.65 17.02
CA ARG A 72 6.98 -3.90 15.68
C ARG A 72 5.86 -4.22 14.70
N ILE A 73 6.11 -3.88 13.46
CA ILE A 73 5.28 -4.29 12.33
C ILE A 73 5.84 -5.63 11.86
N ASP A 74 4.97 -6.58 11.57
CA ASP A 74 5.35 -7.87 11.03
C ASP A 74 5.18 -7.91 9.50
N LYS A 75 5.81 -8.89 8.84
CA LYS A 75 5.58 -9.13 7.41
C LYS A 75 4.11 -9.45 7.20
N ASP A 76 3.59 -9.06 6.04
CA ASP A 76 2.21 -9.21 5.62
C ASP A 76 1.17 -8.35 6.36
N ASP A 77 1.57 -7.58 7.38
CA ASP A 77 0.68 -6.59 7.99
C ASP A 77 0.26 -5.52 6.96
N ILE A 78 -1.03 -5.21 6.94
CA ILE A 78 -1.54 -4.06 6.19
C ILE A 78 -1.43 -2.84 7.09
N VAL A 79 -0.62 -1.88 6.68
CA VAL A 79 -0.32 -0.68 7.46
C VAL A 79 -0.82 0.58 6.77
N VAL A 80 -1.32 1.50 7.57
CA VAL A 80 -1.71 2.85 7.16
C VAL A 80 -0.65 3.82 7.66
N PHE A 81 -0.08 4.60 6.75
CA PHE A 81 1.01 5.51 7.08
C PHE A 81 0.93 6.82 6.26
N ASN A 82 1.56 7.86 6.79
CA ASN A 82 1.67 9.13 6.08
C ASN A 82 2.86 9.07 5.10
N ASN A 83 2.71 9.64 3.91
CA ASN A 83 3.72 9.63 2.85
C ASN A 83 5.10 10.11 3.35
N PRO A 84 6.12 9.25 3.43
CA PRO A 84 7.44 9.64 3.90
C PRO A 84 8.17 10.55 2.92
N ALA A 85 7.86 10.47 1.62
CA ALA A 85 8.50 11.25 0.57
C ALA A 85 7.99 12.71 0.51
N ALA A 86 6.89 13.05 1.19
CA ALA A 86 6.35 14.41 1.23
C ALA A 86 7.16 15.32 2.18
N ILE A 87 8.46 15.47 1.92
CA ILE A 87 9.41 16.22 2.77
C ILE A 87 9.04 17.71 2.87
N LYS A 88 8.39 18.26 1.83
CA LYS A 88 7.96 19.67 1.79
C LYS A 88 6.88 19.99 2.83
N GLU A 89 6.10 19.01 3.26
CA GLU A 89 5.11 19.17 4.32
C GLU A 89 5.73 18.73 5.66
N PRO A 90 6.07 19.67 6.55
CA PRO A 90 6.74 19.36 7.81
C PRO A 90 5.80 18.66 8.81
N VAL A 91 4.49 18.93 8.73
CA VAL A 91 3.51 18.33 9.63
C VAL A 91 3.07 16.98 9.09
N ILE A 92 3.47 15.90 9.75
CA ILE A 92 3.19 14.53 9.31
C ILE A 92 1.69 14.27 9.11
N ASP A 93 0.84 14.79 9.98
CA ASP A 93 -0.62 14.58 9.90
C ASP A 93 -1.29 15.25 8.69
N ARG A 94 -0.59 16.14 7.98
CA ARG A 94 -1.06 16.79 6.74
C ARG A 94 -0.61 16.08 5.49
N ARG A 95 0.33 15.13 5.61
CA ARG A 95 0.81 14.36 4.48
C ARG A 95 -0.27 13.37 4.02
N GLU A 96 -0.24 13.03 2.75
CA GLU A 96 -1.10 12.01 2.18
C GLU A 96 -1.02 10.70 2.95
N ILE A 97 -2.15 10.03 3.08
CA ILE A 97 -2.25 8.74 3.75
C ILE A 97 -2.14 7.63 2.71
N TYR A 98 -1.21 6.73 2.93
CA TYR A 98 -1.02 5.54 2.13
C TYR A 98 -1.41 4.30 2.92
N ILE A 99 -1.86 3.29 2.19
CA ILE A 99 -2.19 1.96 2.71
C ILE A 99 -1.38 0.97 1.91
N SER A 100 -0.60 0.11 2.58
CA SER A 100 0.21 -0.89 1.89
C SER A 100 0.47 -2.09 2.78
N ARG A 101 0.82 -3.21 2.15
CA ARG A 101 1.27 -4.43 2.85
C ARG A 101 2.76 -4.35 3.14
N CYS A 102 3.16 -4.71 4.35
CA CYS A 102 4.55 -4.79 4.76
C CYS A 102 5.21 -6.01 4.12
N ILE A 103 6.18 -5.80 3.23
CA ILE A 103 6.91 -6.87 2.55
C ILE A 103 8.26 -7.20 3.21
N GLY A 104 8.74 -6.34 4.10
CA GLY A 104 9.99 -6.56 4.80
C GLY A 104 10.11 -5.72 6.06
N VAL A 105 10.79 -6.25 7.05
CA VAL A 105 10.99 -5.62 8.35
C VAL A 105 12.45 -5.23 8.58
N PRO A 106 12.74 -4.31 9.52
CA PRO A 106 14.11 -3.86 9.79
C PRO A 106 15.08 -5.00 10.04
N GLY A 107 16.13 -5.07 9.23
CA GLY A 107 17.16 -6.10 9.28
C GLY A 107 17.01 -7.22 8.25
N ASP A 108 15.93 -7.22 7.46
CA ASP A 108 15.76 -8.14 6.34
C ASP A 108 16.63 -7.78 5.15
N THR A 109 16.91 -8.78 4.31
CA THR A 109 17.49 -8.59 2.99
C THR A 109 16.53 -9.15 1.96
N LEU A 110 15.99 -8.29 1.12
CA LEU A 110 15.11 -8.66 0.02
C LEU A 110 15.93 -8.74 -1.27
N LEU A 111 15.63 -9.72 -2.12
CA LEU A 111 16.16 -9.75 -3.48
C LEU A 111 15.20 -8.99 -4.38
N ILE A 112 15.69 -8.00 -5.08
CA ILE A 112 14.90 -7.17 -6.01
C ILE A 112 15.49 -7.28 -7.41
N ASP A 113 14.60 -7.26 -8.41
CA ASP A 113 14.97 -7.15 -9.81
C ASP A 113 15.19 -5.68 -10.24
N SER A 114 15.50 -5.46 -11.52
CA SER A 114 15.68 -4.12 -12.09
C SER A 114 14.41 -3.27 -12.08
N LEU A 115 13.24 -3.88 -11.90
CA LEU A 115 11.93 -3.24 -11.81
C LEU A 115 11.46 -3.06 -10.36
N PHE A 116 12.36 -3.27 -9.38
CA PHE A 116 12.06 -3.24 -7.95
C PHE A 116 11.03 -4.28 -7.48
N ASN A 117 10.77 -5.35 -8.25
CA ASN A 117 9.97 -6.45 -7.75
C ASN A 117 10.80 -7.31 -6.80
N VAL A 118 10.18 -7.77 -5.72
CA VAL A 118 10.81 -8.74 -4.81
C VAL A 118 10.76 -10.12 -5.45
N VAL A 119 11.93 -10.73 -5.64
CA VAL A 119 12.11 -12.01 -6.36
C VAL A 119 12.26 -13.19 -5.39
N ASP A 120 12.08 -12.99 -4.11
CA ASP A 120 12.23 -14.07 -3.12
C ASP A 120 11.19 -15.19 -3.34
N ARG A 121 11.70 -16.39 -3.66
CA ARG A 121 10.88 -17.60 -3.90
C ARG A 121 10.17 -18.10 -2.63
N ASN A 122 10.65 -17.72 -1.46
CA ASN A 122 10.14 -18.18 -0.16
C ASN A 122 9.10 -17.23 0.44
N THR A 123 8.96 -16.03 -0.08
CA THR A 123 7.99 -15.07 0.43
C THR A 123 6.64 -15.28 -0.26
N GLN A 124 5.68 -15.84 0.45
CA GLN A 124 4.29 -15.80 -0.01
C GLN A 124 3.84 -14.35 0.02
N LEU A 125 3.74 -13.76 -1.15
CA LEU A 125 3.30 -12.40 -1.29
C LEU A 125 1.78 -12.36 -1.32
N GLY A 126 1.20 -11.38 -0.61
CA GLY A 126 -0.25 -11.22 -0.53
C GLY A 126 -0.94 -11.12 -1.90
N PRO A 127 -2.26 -11.32 -1.96
CA PRO A 127 -3.05 -11.32 -3.20
C PRO A 127 -3.03 -9.98 -3.94
N ASP A 128 -2.74 -8.92 -3.23
CA ASP A 128 -2.66 -7.53 -3.69
C ASP A 128 -1.35 -7.19 -4.42
N ARG A 129 -0.38 -8.11 -4.45
CA ARG A 129 0.87 -7.86 -5.17
C ARG A 129 0.64 -7.82 -6.68
N LYS A 130 0.97 -6.68 -7.28
CA LYS A 130 0.94 -6.48 -8.73
C LYS A 130 2.33 -6.70 -9.34
N GLN A 131 2.37 -7.29 -10.53
CA GLN A 131 3.55 -7.47 -11.36
C GLN A 131 3.33 -6.79 -12.70
N LEU A 132 4.41 -6.44 -13.40
CA LEU A 132 4.32 -5.83 -14.71
C LEU A 132 4.14 -6.89 -15.79
N TYR A 133 3.22 -6.60 -16.72
CA TYR A 133 2.92 -7.43 -17.87
C TYR A 133 2.96 -6.60 -19.14
N THR A 134 3.39 -7.22 -20.23
CA THR A 134 3.41 -6.61 -21.55
C THR A 134 2.37 -7.22 -22.46
N TYR A 135 1.84 -6.44 -23.39
CA TYR A 135 0.89 -6.87 -24.41
C TYR A 135 0.98 -6.00 -25.65
N PRO A 136 0.55 -6.52 -26.84
CA PRO A 136 0.57 -5.74 -28.08
C PRO A 136 -0.33 -4.51 -27.99
N GLN A 137 0.14 -3.36 -28.49
CA GLN A 137 -0.64 -2.10 -28.51
C GLN A 137 -1.99 -2.25 -29.22
N THR A 138 -2.04 -3.08 -30.27
CA THR A 138 -3.27 -3.37 -31.04
C THR A 138 -4.37 -4.02 -30.19
N LYS A 139 -4.04 -4.53 -29.01
CA LYS A 139 -4.96 -5.21 -28.09
C LYS A 139 -5.47 -4.33 -26.96
N GLU A 140 -5.12 -3.05 -26.96
CA GLU A 140 -5.51 -2.10 -25.90
C GLU A 140 -7.02 -2.07 -25.65
N GLN A 141 -7.81 -1.81 -26.70
CA GLN A 141 -9.27 -1.75 -26.59
C GLN A 141 -9.90 -3.08 -26.17
N GLN A 142 -9.32 -4.20 -26.62
CA GLN A 142 -9.78 -5.53 -26.23
C GLN A 142 -9.50 -5.77 -24.74
N LEU A 143 -8.33 -5.33 -24.26
CA LEU A 143 -7.97 -5.42 -22.83
C LEU A 143 -8.90 -4.59 -21.97
N ASP A 144 -9.16 -3.34 -22.34
CA ASP A 144 -10.07 -2.46 -21.60
C ASP A 144 -11.49 -3.05 -21.50
N SER A 145 -11.98 -3.68 -22.57
CA SER A 145 -13.25 -4.38 -22.55
C SER A 145 -13.24 -5.56 -21.58
N LEU A 146 -12.17 -6.37 -21.56
CA LEU A 146 -12.03 -7.49 -20.64
C LEU A 146 -11.94 -7.02 -19.18
N LEU A 147 -11.19 -5.97 -18.90
CA LEU A 147 -11.07 -5.38 -17.57
C LEU A 147 -12.42 -4.90 -17.04
N SER A 148 -13.22 -4.27 -17.91
CA SER A 148 -14.58 -3.83 -17.58
C SER A 148 -15.51 -5.01 -17.26
N ILE A 149 -15.50 -6.05 -18.09
CA ILE A 149 -16.32 -7.26 -17.90
C ILE A 149 -15.98 -7.99 -16.61
N LEU A 150 -14.68 -8.09 -16.31
CA LEU A 150 -14.17 -8.78 -15.12
C LEU A 150 -14.23 -7.90 -13.86
N SER A 151 -14.70 -6.66 -13.97
CA SER A 151 -14.71 -5.67 -12.89
C SER A 151 -13.33 -5.49 -12.24
N ILE A 152 -12.25 -5.62 -13.03
CA ILE A 152 -10.90 -5.32 -12.59
C ILE A 152 -10.77 -3.80 -12.59
N GLY A 153 -10.51 -3.24 -11.41
CA GLY A 153 -10.47 -1.79 -11.18
C GLY A 153 -9.43 -1.04 -12.02
N SER A 154 -9.34 0.25 -11.83
CA SER A 154 -8.49 1.14 -12.64
C SER A 154 -7.05 0.60 -12.74
N ASN A 155 -6.73 0.06 -13.90
CA ASN A 155 -5.42 -0.44 -14.23
C ASN A 155 -4.88 0.42 -15.37
N GLU A 156 -4.17 1.48 -15.00
CA GLU A 156 -3.68 2.46 -15.96
C GLU A 156 -2.48 1.93 -16.75
N LEU A 157 -2.36 2.42 -17.99
CA LEU A 157 -1.18 2.19 -18.83
C LEU A 157 0.03 2.82 -18.13
N MET A 158 1.01 2.01 -17.75
CA MET A 158 2.21 2.46 -17.06
C MET A 158 3.29 2.96 -18.02
N GLY A 159 3.24 2.55 -19.28
CA GLY A 159 4.23 2.94 -20.26
C GLY A 159 4.33 1.94 -21.41
N GLN A 160 5.45 2.00 -22.15
CA GLN A 160 5.76 1.09 -23.26
C GLN A 160 7.15 0.49 -23.08
N HIS A 161 7.29 -0.76 -23.41
CA HIS A 161 8.56 -1.50 -23.42
C HIS A 161 8.67 -2.31 -24.71
N GLU A 162 9.73 -2.10 -25.48
CA GLU A 162 9.98 -2.78 -26.76
C GLU A 162 8.77 -2.74 -27.74
N GLY A 163 8.08 -1.61 -27.82
CA GLY A 163 6.91 -1.43 -28.69
C GLY A 163 5.62 -2.13 -28.21
N LYS A 164 5.62 -2.66 -26.98
CA LYS A 164 4.45 -3.23 -26.33
C LYS A 164 3.99 -2.32 -25.20
N ASN A 165 2.72 -2.33 -24.91
CA ASN A 165 2.16 -1.63 -23.76
C ASN A 165 2.43 -2.42 -22.47
N VAL A 166 2.58 -1.69 -21.36
CA VAL A 166 2.85 -2.24 -20.02
C VAL A 166 1.76 -1.83 -19.06
N ARG A 167 1.15 -2.81 -18.41
CA ARG A 167 0.23 -2.62 -17.27
C ARG A 167 0.61 -3.53 -16.11
N SER A 168 0.14 -3.21 -14.90
CA SER A 168 0.39 -4.02 -13.72
C SER A 168 -0.85 -4.82 -13.35
N PHE A 169 -0.67 -6.12 -13.13
CA PHE A 169 -1.73 -7.03 -12.68
C PHE A 169 -1.27 -7.82 -11.46
N SER A 170 -2.18 -8.10 -10.55
CA SER A 170 -1.97 -9.10 -9.51
C SER A 170 -2.04 -10.51 -10.13
N ARG A 171 -1.57 -11.52 -9.39
CA ARG A 171 -1.67 -12.90 -9.85
C ARG A 171 -3.12 -13.35 -10.07
N TYR A 172 -4.04 -12.84 -9.24
CA TYR A 172 -5.45 -13.14 -9.36
C TYR A 172 -6.09 -12.46 -10.57
N GLU A 173 -5.82 -11.17 -10.80
CA GLU A 173 -6.28 -10.45 -11.98
C GLU A 173 -5.78 -11.10 -13.27
N TYR A 174 -4.49 -11.47 -13.31
CA TYR A 174 -3.92 -12.18 -14.46
C TYR A 174 -4.58 -13.54 -14.70
N TYR A 175 -4.86 -14.29 -13.63
CA TYR A 175 -5.60 -15.56 -13.72
C TYR A 175 -7.00 -15.36 -14.31
N LEU A 176 -7.75 -14.35 -13.87
CA LEU A 176 -9.07 -14.04 -14.44
C LEU A 176 -9.00 -13.68 -15.92
N LEU A 177 -8.00 -12.87 -16.31
CA LEU A 177 -7.77 -12.51 -17.72
C LEU A 177 -7.42 -13.75 -18.55
N GLU A 178 -6.57 -14.63 -18.06
CA GLU A 178 -6.20 -15.87 -18.75
C GLU A 178 -7.41 -16.79 -18.94
N GLN A 179 -8.28 -16.94 -17.93
CA GLN A 179 -9.53 -17.69 -18.02
C GLN A 179 -10.47 -17.07 -19.06
N ALA A 180 -10.66 -15.76 -19.05
CA ALA A 180 -11.49 -15.05 -20.02
C ALA A 180 -10.98 -15.18 -21.46
N MET A 181 -9.68 -15.37 -21.65
CA MET A 181 -9.05 -15.61 -22.96
C MET A 181 -8.93 -17.09 -23.33
N ASN A 182 -9.59 -18.01 -22.58
CA ASN A 182 -9.54 -19.47 -22.79
C ASN A 182 -8.11 -20.03 -22.88
N GLY A 183 -7.20 -19.56 -22.03
CA GLY A 183 -5.80 -19.98 -21.98
C GLY A 183 -4.91 -19.49 -23.15
N LYS A 184 -5.47 -18.74 -24.09
CA LYS A 184 -4.71 -18.12 -25.20
C LYS A 184 -4.32 -16.68 -24.87
N SER A 185 -3.63 -16.49 -23.73
CA SER A 185 -3.22 -15.17 -23.30
C SER A 185 -2.14 -14.58 -24.19
N TRP A 186 -2.38 -13.38 -24.71
CA TRP A 186 -1.38 -12.54 -25.39
C TRP A 186 -0.71 -11.54 -24.42
N ILE A 187 -1.05 -11.63 -23.12
CA ILE A 187 -0.43 -10.88 -22.03
C ILE A 187 0.71 -11.72 -21.48
N GLN A 188 1.89 -11.16 -21.35
CA GLN A 188 3.10 -11.85 -20.90
C GLN A 188 3.74 -11.11 -19.73
N PRO A 189 4.21 -11.79 -18.68
CA PRO A 189 5.00 -11.16 -17.63
C PRO A 189 6.23 -10.48 -18.21
N LEU A 190 6.51 -9.25 -17.79
CA LEU A 190 7.66 -8.49 -18.26
C LEU A 190 8.99 -9.13 -17.87
N SER A 191 9.04 -9.84 -16.75
CA SER A 191 10.23 -10.47 -16.18
C SER A 191 10.69 -11.77 -16.87
N GLN A 192 9.95 -12.31 -17.83
CA GLN A 192 10.31 -13.60 -18.47
C GLN A 192 11.40 -13.49 -19.55
N SER A 193 11.81 -12.31 -19.95
CA SER A 193 12.74 -12.15 -21.08
C SER A 193 14.23 -11.99 -20.73
N ARG A 194 14.59 -11.91 -19.44
CA ARG A 194 16.00 -11.84 -19.02
C ARG A 194 16.24 -12.60 -17.71
N GLN A 195 17.36 -13.33 -17.63
CA GLN A 195 18.01 -13.64 -16.34
C GLN A 195 18.40 -12.29 -15.70
N GLU A 196 17.45 -11.67 -15.01
CA GLU A 196 17.69 -10.37 -14.41
C GLU A 196 18.62 -10.53 -13.23
N GLU A 197 19.68 -9.72 -13.21
CA GLU A 197 20.54 -9.59 -12.05
C GLU A 197 19.69 -9.12 -10.86
N THR A 198 19.46 -10.02 -9.93
CA THR A 198 18.83 -9.65 -8.66
C THR A 198 19.83 -8.94 -7.77
N LYS A 199 19.40 -7.86 -7.13
CA LYS A 199 20.22 -7.09 -6.19
C LYS A 199 19.65 -7.19 -4.78
N PRO A 200 20.51 -7.37 -3.76
CA PRO A 200 20.06 -7.40 -2.40
C PRO A 200 19.68 -5.98 -1.91
N LEU A 201 18.44 -5.80 -1.50
CA LEU A 201 17.97 -4.61 -0.79
C LEU A 201 17.96 -4.92 0.71
N ILE A 202 18.85 -4.26 1.44
CA ILE A 202 18.93 -4.41 2.90
C ILE A 202 18.03 -3.36 3.55
N ILE A 203 17.03 -3.82 4.32
CA ILE A 203 16.16 -2.93 5.09
C ILE A 203 16.92 -2.48 6.35
N PRO A 204 17.17 -1.17 6.54
CA PRO A 204 17.92 -0.69 7.68
C PRO A 204 17.30 -1.11 9.01
N GLY A 205 18.12 -1.60 9.92
CA GLY A 205 17.70 -1.94 11.27
C GLY A 205 18.46 -1.13 12.31
N LYS A 206 17.81 -0.76 13.41
CA LYS A 206 18.46 0.00 14.49
C LYS A 206 19.71 -0.73 14.98
N GLY A 207 20.86 -0.04 14.96
CA GLY A 207 22.13 -0.60 15.41
C GLY A 207 22.83 -1.52 14.41
N LYS A 208 22.28 -1.74 13.21
CA LYS A 208 22.93 -2.50 12.13
C LYS A 208 23.49 -1.54 11.08
N ALA A 209 24.78 -1.67 10.78
CA ALA A 209 25.41 -0.92 9.69
C ALA A 209 24.89 -1.41 8.33
N VAL A 210 24.51 -0.51 7.47
CA VAL A 210 24.08 -0.81 6.10
C VAL A 210 25.13 -0.29 5.14
N ARG A 211 25.60 -1.13 4.22
CA ARG A 211 26.53 -0.72 3.19
C ARG A 211 25.79 0.06 2.11
N VAL A 212 26.21 1.29 1.87
CA VAL A 212 25.63 2.17 0.85
C VAL A 212 26.31 1.93 -0.49
N TYR A 213 25.49 1.65 -1.51
CA TYR A 213 25.91 1.52 -2.90
C TYR A 213 25.28 2.63 -3.75
N PRO A 214 25.79 2.93 -4.97
CA PRO A 214 25.18 3.95 -5.83
C PRO A 214 23.70 3.71 -6.12
N TRP A 215 23.27 2.45 -6.17
CA TRP A 215 21.89 2.06 -6.50
C TRP A 215 20.92 2.07 -5.30
N ASN A 216 21.42 2.02 -4.06
CA ASN A 216 20.58 2.09 -2.85
C ASN A 216 20.70 3.41 -2.08
N ARG A 217 21.42 4.39 -2.66
CA ARG A 217 21.70 5.69 -2.02
C ARG A 217 20.46 6.56 -1.85
N THR A 218 19.46 6.38 -2.71
CA THR A 218 18.24 7.20 -2.75
C THR A 218 17.03 6.52 -2.12
N LEU A 219 17.19 5.31 -1.60
CA LEU A 219 16.21 4.59 -0.82
C LEU A 219 16.46 4.82 0.67
#